data_641190df3267c5e513b246899a6a9b23
#
_entry.id   641190df3267c5e513b246899a6a9b23
#
_cell.length_a   1.000
_cell.length_b   1.000
_cell.length_c   1.000
_cell.angle_alpha   90.00
_cell.angle_beta   90.00
_cell.angle_gamma   90.00
#
_symmetry.space_group_name_H-M   'P 1'
#
loop_
_entity.id
_entity.type
_entity.pdbx_description
1 polymer ?
#
loop_
_entity_poly.entity_id
_entity_poly.type
_entity_poly.pdbx_seq_one_letter_code
_entity_poly.pdbx_strand_id
1 'polypeptide(L)'
;MLRYLSILFLFFSSSFSNAEIKDKIIQNLKNTDNIDFKFEQNINGKIEKGNCVIEYPRKIYCEYAKSNNKILVSNGKSLVIKTNRPSYYHYPLDKTPLNYILDKKFLIDEIKSTKERIVDGKFINFKILKEENVINIFFDNKNFNLIGWQTIDVYQNLNITYIHSLKINQILERNTFVLPKQN
;
A
#
# COMPACT_ATOMS: atom_id res chain seq x y z
N MET A 1 -18.67 -58.01 26.73
CA MET A 1 -17.86 -56.84 27.18
C MET A 1 -17.40 -56.08 25.95
N LEU A 2 -18.09 -55.01 25.63
CA LEU A 2 -17.82 -54.20 24.43
C LEU A 2 -16.95 -53.01 24.84
N ARG A 3 -15.67 -52.94 24.41
CA ARG A 3 -14.76 -51.85 24.68
C ARG A 3 -15.02 -50.75 23.69
N TYR A 4 -15.62 -49.63 24.11
CA TYR A 4 -15.69 -48.39 23.32
C TYR A 4 -14.32 -47.72 23.24
N LEU A 5 -13.73 -47.72 22.07
CA LEU A 5 -12.52 -46.99 21.76
C LEU A 5 -12.92 -45.57 21.37
N SER A 6 -12.87 -44.61 22.31
CA SER A 6 -13.11 -43.19 22.02
C SER A 6 -11.92 -42.62 21.26
N ILE A 7 -12.11 -42.39 19.96
CA ILE A 7 -11.15 -41.66 19.14
C ILE A 7 -11.32 -40.16 19.44
N LEU A 8 -10.38 -39.62 20.21
CA LEU A 8 -10.30 -38.18 20.48
C LEU A 8 -9.73 -37.48 19.24
N PHE A 9 -10.59 -36.85 18.44
CA PHE A 9 -10.19 -36.04 17.28
C PHE A 9 -9.66 -34.71 17.79
N LEU A 10 -8.36 -34.59 17.96
CA LEU A 10 -7.67 -33.32 18.27
C LEU A 10 -7.70 -32.44 17.01
N PHE A 11 -8.61 -31.48 16.97
CA PHE A 11 -8.59 -30.38 16.02
C PHE A 11 -7.36 -29.50 16.34
N PHE A 12 -6.25 -29.68 15.64
CA PHE A 12 -5.15 -28.75 15.61
C PHE A 12 -5.60 -27.50 14.81
N SER A 13 -6.19 -26.53 15.49
CA SER A 13 -6.30 -25.18 14.96
C SER A 13 -4.90 -24.56 14.97
N SER A 14 -4.20 -24.62 13.82
CA SER A 14 -2.95 -23.92 13.61
C SER A 14 -3.19 -22.40 13.59
N SER A 15 -3.10 -21.79 14.76
CA SER A 15 -2.97 -20.33 14.85
C SER A 15 -1.57 -19.98 14.31
N PHE A 16 -1.50 -19.26 13.20
CA PHE A 16 -0.23 -18.72 12.72
C PHE A 16 0.41 -17.88 13.81
N SER A 17 1.68 -18.13 14.11
CA SER A 17 2.46 -17.28 15.00
C SER A 17 2.61 -15.89 14.37
N ASN A 18 2.60 -14.83 15.18
CA ASN A 18 2.80 -13.45 14.73
C ASN A 18 4.11 -13.27 13.92
N ALA A 19 5.15 -14.03 14.27
CA ALA A 19 6.40 -14.06 13.50
C ALA A 19 6.18 -14.60 12.07
N GLU A 20 5.40 -15.67 11.89
CA GLU A 20 5.10 -16.26 10.59
C GLU A 20 4.32 -15.28 9.68
N ILE A 21 3.39 -14.51 10.24
CA ILE A 21 2.64 -13.48 9.51
C ILE A 21 3.57 -12.41 8.93
N LYS A 22 4.47 -11.88 9.77
CA LYS A 22 5.45 -10.88 9.33
C LYS A 22 6.38 -11.42 8.25
N ASP A 23 6.87 -12.64 8.44
CA ASP A 23 7.77 -13.28 7.48
C ASP A 23 7.12 -13.44 6.10
N LYS A 24 5.84 -13.83 6.04
CA LYS A 24 5.08 -13.92 4.78
C LYS A 24 4.90 -12.57 4.10
N ILE A 25 4.53 -11.52 4.86
CA ILE A 25 4.43 -10.16 4.32
C ILE A 25 5.77 -9.67 3.79
N ILE A 26 6.85 -9.86 4.55
CA ILE A 26 8.20 -9.46 4.16
C ILE A 26 8.66 -10.23 2.91
N GLN A 27 8.36 -11.53 2.83
CA GLN A 27 8.67 -12.33 1.65
C GLN A 27 7.93 -11.84 0.42
N ASN A 28 6.62 -11.54 0.53
CA ASN A 28 5.84 -10.97 -0.56
C ASN A 28 6.43 -9.63 -1.02
N LEU A 29 6.73 -8.71 -0.09
CA LEU A 29 7.36 -7.44 -0.42
C LEU A 29 8.71 -7.61 -1.11
N LYS A 30 9.56 -8.51 -0.64
CA LYS A 30 10.87 -8.79 -1.26
C LYS A 30 10.73 -9.25 -2.70
N ASN A 31 9.75 -10.11 -2.98
CA ASN A 31 9.50 -10.70 -4.29
C ASN A 31 8.71 -9.78 -5.24
N THR A 32 8.33 -8.58 -4.79
CA THR A 32 7.55 -7.63 -5.56
C THR A 32 8.43 -6.48 -6.06
N ASP A 33 8.62 -6.37 -7.36
CA ASP A 33 9.35 -5.25 -7.99
C ASP A 33 8.40 -4.13 -8.40
N ASN A 34 7.22 -4.49 -8.87
CA ASN A 34 6.16 -3.54 -9.19
C ASN A 34 4.78 -4.11 -8.89
N ILE A 35 3.81 -3.21 -8.73
CA ILE A 35 2.39 -3.55 -8.57
C ILE A 35 1.54 -2.65 -9.47
N ASP A 36 0.62 -3.25 -10.20
CA ASP A 36 -0.47 -2.60 -10.94
C ASP A 36 -1.78 -2.87 -10.20
N PHE A 37 -2.57 -1.84 -9.95
CA PHE A 37 -3.79 -1.97 -9.15
C PHE A 37 -4.82 -0.89 -9.46
N LYS A 38 -6.07 -1.19 -9.15
CA LYS A 38 -7.13 -0.19 -9.03
C LYS A 38 -7.21 0.32 -7.60
N PHE A 39 -7.56 1.59 -7.45
CA PHE A 39 -7.70 2.17 -6.12
C PHE A 39 -9.03 2.92 -5.94
N GLU A 40 -9.44 2.99 -4.69
CA GLU A 40 -10.42 3.95 -4.18
C GLU A 40 -9.76 4.73 -3.05
N GLN A 41 -9.74 6.06 -3.17
CA GLN A 41 -9.12 6.97 -2.23
C GLN A 41 -10.19 7.86 -1.61
N ASN A 42 -10.21 7.96 -0.28
CA ASN A 42 -11.06 8.86 0.47
C ASN A 42 -10.19 9.95 1.11
N ILE A 43 -10.46 11.21 0.76
CA ILE A 43 -9.81 12.37 1.35
C ILE A 43 -10.91 13.23 1.99
N ASN A 44 -11.03 13.15 3.32
CA ASN A 44 -12.08 13.89 4.07
C ASN A 44 -13.49 13.70 3.51
N GLY A 45 -13.85 12.47 3.14
CA GLY A 45 -15.18 12.15 2.59
C GLY A 45 -15.30 12.28 1.07
N LYS A 46 -14.34 12.92 0.40
CA LYS A 46 -14.29 12.96 -1.07
C LYS A 46 -13.69 11.66 -1.60
N ILE A 47 -14.46 10.92 -2.38
CA ILE A 47 -14.03 9.66 -2.99
C ILE A 47 -13.48 9.90 -4.39
N GLU A 48 -12.26 9.43 -4.64
CA GLU A 48 -11.64 9.39 -5.96
C GLU A 48 -11.23 7.95 -6.28
N LYS A 49 -11.31 7.56 -7.55
CA LYS A 49 -10.96 6.21 -8.02
C LYS A 49 -10.04 6.30 -9.22
N GLY A 50 -9.29 5.24 -9.47
CA GLY A 50 -8.40 5.21 -10.62
C GLY A 50 -7.58 3.94 -10.69
N ASN A 51 -6.54 4.01 -11.49
CA ASN A 51 -5.55 2.95 -11.64
C ASN A 51 -4.16 3.51 -11.27
N CYS A 52 -3.36 2.70 -10.62
CA CYS A 52 -1.98 3.06 -10.30
C CYS A 52 -1.02 1.93 -10.65
N VAL A 53 0.21 2.32 -10.98
CA VAL A 53 1.36 1.44 -11.04
C VAL A 53 2.42 1.97 -10.08
N ILE A 54 2.93 1.10 -9.21
CA ILE A 54 4.12 1.38 -8.38
C ILE A 54 5.26 0.52 -8.90
N GLU A 55 6.44 1.13 -9.10
CA GLU A 55 7.71 0.42 -9.28
C GLU A 55 8.63 0.78 -8.12
N TYR A 56 9.02 -0.21 -7.35
CA TYR A 56 9.96 -0.02 -6.26
C TYR A 56 11.40 0.12 -6.74
N PRO A 57 12.17 1.04 -6.15
CA PRO A 57 11.77 1.98 -5.11
C PRO A 57 11.20 3.29 -5.68
N ARG A 58 10.24 3.87 -4.97
CA ARG A 58 9.83 5.29 -5.00
C ARG A 58 9.19 5.82 -6.28
N LYS A 59 8.84 4.97 -7.25
CA LYS A 59 8.13 5.40 -8.45
C LYS A 59 6.66 5.03 -8.38
N ILE A 60 5.80 5.92 -8.81
CA ILE A 60 4.35 5.70 -8.93
C ILE A 60 3.80 6.51 -10.10
N TYR A 61 2.85 5.92 -10.79
CA TYR A 61 2.00 6.59 -11.76
C TYR A 61 0.55 6.25 -11.47
N CYS A 62 -0.31 7.25 -11.33
CA CYS A 62 -1.75 7.07 -11.13
C CYS A 62 -2.56 7.94 -12.09
N GLU A 63 -3.59 7.34 -12.65
CA GLU A 63 -4.64 8.02 -13.41
C GLU A 63 -5.96 7.99 -12.62
N TYR A 64 -6.55 9.16 -12.42
CA TYR A 64 -7.79 9.31 -11.67
C TYR A 64 -8.99 9.32 -12.60
N ALA A 65 -9.92 8.39 -12.42
CA ALA A 65 -11.17 8.34 -13.17
C ALA A 65 -12.04 9.56 -12.83
N LYS A 66 -12.65 10.19 -13.87
CA LYS A 66 -13.60 11.30 -13.71
C LYS A 66 -13.08 12.54 -12.96
N SER A 67 -11.78 12.68 -12.80
CA SER A 67 -11.15 13.78 -12.05
C SER A 67 -10.38 14.74 -12.95
N ASN A 68 -10.99 15.16 -14.06
CA ASN A 68 -10.44 16.19 -14.97
C ASN A 68 -9.04 15.82 -15.50
N ASN A 69 -8.85 14.55 -15.90
CA ASN A 69 -7.59 13.95 -16.32
C ASN A 69 -6.46 14.16 -15.29
N LYS A 70 -6.81 14.08 -14.02
CA LYS A 70 -5.84 14.15 -12.93
C LYS A 70 -4.90 12.95 -13.02
N ILE A 71 -3.61 13.24 -13.03
CA ILE A 71 -2.55 12.25 -12.87
C ILE A 71 -1.66 12.60 -11.69
N LEU A 72 -1.08 11.57 -11.08
CA LEU A 72 -0.07 11.68 -10.05
C LEU A 72 1.13 10.85 -10.50
N VAL A 73 2.31 11.45 -10.56
CA VAL A 73 3.53 10.78 -11.03
C VAL A 73 4.68 11.06 -10.09
N SER A 74 5.41 10.01 -9.67
CA SER A 74 6.73 10.16 -9.06
C SER A 74 7.78 9.40 -9.86
N ASN A 75 8.93 10.06 -10.05
CA ASN A 75 10.11 9.47 -10.67
C ASN A 75 11.15 8.96 -9.65
N GLY A 76 10.78 8.92 -8.37
CA GLY A 76 11.65 8.54 -7.26
C GLY A 76 12.32 9.72 -6.52
N LYS A 77 12.27 10.93 -7.09
CA LYS A 77 12.80 12.16 -6.47
C LYS A 77 11.73 13.23 -6.27
N SER A 78 10.90 13.41 -7.28
CA SER A 78 9.83 14.40 -7.32
C SER A 78 8.49 13.74 -7.47
N LEU A 79 7.46 14.36 -6.91
CA LEU A 79 6.05 14.02 -7.05
C LEU A 79 5.36 15.16 -7.78
N VAL A 80 4.67 14.86 -8.89
CA VAL A 80 3.87 15.81 -9.65
C VAL A 80 2.42 15.37 -9.65
N ILE A 81 1.51 16.31 -9.37
CA ILE A 81 0.08 16.15 -9.58
C ILE A 81 -0.35 17.18 -10.63
N LYS A 82 -0.92 16.70 -11.74
CA LYS A 82 -1.38 17.53 -12.87
C LYS A 82 -2.82 17.22 -13.20
N THR A 83 -3.58 18.27 -13.60
CA THR A 83 -4.95 18.15 -14.12
C THR A 83 -5.06 18.92 -15.46
N ASN A 84 -6.15 18.74 -16.23
CA ASN A 84 -6.41 19.51 -17.46
C ASN A 84 -6.68 21.00 -17.25
N ARG A 85 -7.12 21.39 -16.05
CA ARG A 85 -7.11 22.80 -15.64
C ARG A 85 -5.70 23.14 -15.21
N PRO A 86 -5.24 24.39 -15.27
CA PRO A 86 -3.83 24.72 -15.03
C PRO A 86 -3.42 24.53 -13.57
N SER A 87 -3.70 23.35 -13.04
CA SER A 87 -3.27 22.91 -11.71
C SER A 87 -2.09 21.96 -11.90
N TYR A 88 -0.92 22.44 -11.53
CA TYR A 88 0.34 21.69 -11.56
C TYR A 88 1.02 21.89 -10.22
N TYR A 89 1.13 20.79 -9.47
CA TYR A 89 1.78 20.78 -8.16
C TYR A 89 3.01 19.91 -8.24
N HIS A 90 4.14 20.43 -7.78
CA HIS A 90 5.41 19.75 -7.76
C HIS A 90 5.99 19.77 -6.36
N TYR A 91 6.26 18.60 -5.81
CA TYR A 91 6.81 18.42 -4.47
C TYR A 91 8.07 17.56 -4.52
N PRO A 92 9.08 17.82 -3.68
CA PRO A 92 10.09 16.81 -3.36
C PRO A 92 9.39 15.60 -2.74
N LEU A 93 9.65 14.40 -3.25
CA LEU A 93 8.97 13.19 -2.78
C LEU A 93 9.23 12.91 -1.30
N ASP A 94 10.45 13.19 -0.82
CA ASP A 94 10.88 13.01 0.56
C ASP A 94 10.14 13.92 1.57
N LYS A 95 9.45 14.95 1.09
CA LYS A 95 8.57 15.81 1.90
C LYS A 95 7.12 15.35 1.93
N THR A 96 6.83 14.16 1.42
CA THR A 96 5.47 13.61 1.37
C THR A 96 5.39 12.26 2.08
N PRO A 97 4.26 11.93 2.75
CA PRO A 97 4.08 10.61 3.36
C PRO A 97 4.19 9.45 2.36
N LEU A 98 3.93 9.73 1.06
CA LEU A 98 4.02 8.74 0.00
C LEU A 98 5.44 8.18 -0.17
N ASN A 99 6.48 8.95 0.17
CA ASN A 99 7.86 8.50 0.18
C ASN A 99 8.05 7.20 0.99
N TYR A 100 7.40 7.11 2.15
CA TYR A 100 7.51 5.94 3.03
C TYR A 100 6.77 4.72 2.46
N ILE A 101 5.62 4.94 1.82
CA ILE A 101 4.82 3.89 1.18
C ILE A 101 5.57 3.29 -0.02
N LEU A 102 6.26 4.12 -0.78
CA LEU A 102 6.98 3.74 -1.99
C LEU A 102 8.40 3.21 -1.71
N ASP A 103 8.87 3.23 -0.47
CA ASP A 103 10.18 2.67 -0.10
C ASP A 103 10.03 1.27 0.49
N LYS A 104 10.18 0.26 -0.37
CA LYS A 104 10.07 -1.16 0.00
C LYS A 104 11.03 -1.54 1.15
N LYS A 105 12.26 -1.02 1.15
CA LYS A 105 13.24 -1.31 2.20
C LYS A 105 12.76 -0.74 3.53
N PHE A 106 12.32 0.51 3.55
CA PHE A 106 11.74 1.14 4.74
C PHE A 106 10.56 0.33 5.28
N LEU A 107 9.62 -0.06 4.41
CA LEU A 107 8.46 -0.87 4.83
C LEU A 107 8.88 -2.19 5.50
N ILE A 108 9.83 -2.90 4.91
CA ILE A 108 10.34 -4.17 5.46
C ILE A 108 10.98 -3.96 6.83
N ASP A 109 11.78 -2.92 6.99
CA ASP A 109 12.48 -2.63 8.25
C ASP A 109 11.48 -2.22 9.36
N GLU A 110 10.47 -1.42 9.03
CA GLU A 110 9.41 -1.03 9.97
C GLU A 110 8.49 -2.21 10.35
N ILE A 111 8.12 -3.08 9.41
CA ILE A 111 7.30 -4.28 9.69
C ILE A 111 8.00 -5.22 10.66
N LYS A 112 9.33 -5.37 10.58
CA LYS A 112 10.09 -6.19 11.52
C LYS A 112 9.98 -5.69 12.95
N SER A 113 10.06 -4.38 13.15
CA SER A 113 10.13 -3.72 14.46
C SER A 113 8.74 -3.38 15.03
N THR A 114 7.74 -3.15 14.20
CA THR A 114 6.40 -2.73 14.61
C THR A 114 5.52 -3.95 14.94
N LYS A 115 4.74 -3.83 16.01
CA LYS A 115 3.74 -4.86 16.35
C LYS A 115 2.55 -4.76 15.39
N GLU A 116 2.17 -5.89 14.81
CA GLU A 116 0.99 -6.00 13.98
C GLU A 116 -0.29 -5.92 14.82
N ARG A 117 -1.36 -5.43 14.19
CA ARG A 117 -2.71 -5.47 14.71
C ARG A 117 -3.62 -6.15 13.69
N ILE A 118 -4.29 -7.22 14.10
CA ILE A 118 -5.32 -7.87 13.28
C ILE A 118 -6.63 -7.11 13.49
N VAL A 119 -7.24 -6.65 12.39
CA VAL A 119 -8.50 -5.90 12.38
C VAL A 119 -9.58 -6.78 11.75
N ASP A 120 -10.64 -7.05 12.50
CA ASP A 120 -11.82 -7.84 12.10
C ASP A 120 -11.49 -9.23 11.52
N GLY A 121 -10.33 -9.80 11.87
CA GLY A 121 -9.85 -11.06 11.32
C GLY A 121 -9.54 -11.02 9.80
N LYS A 122 -9.64 -9.84 9.17
CA LYS A 122 -9.50 -9.66 7.72
C LYS A 122 -8.22 -8.94 7.32
N PHE A 123 -7.76 -7.99 8.13
CA PHE A 123 -6.66 -7.11 7.79
C PHE A 123 -5.56 -7.17 8.83
N ILE A 124 -4.32 -7.10 8.36
CA ILE A 124 -3.14 -6.94 9.21
C ILE A 124 -2.69 -5.49 9.05
N ASN A 125 -2.69 -4.74 10.14
CA ASN A 125 -2.31 -3.33 10.18
C ASN A 125 -0.99 -3.14 10.89
N PHE A 126 -0.10 -2.34 10.30
CA PHE A 126 1.09 -1.78 10.93
C PHE A 126 0.94 -0.27 11.04
N LYS A 127 1.01 0.25 12.27
CA LYS A 127 1.02 1.68 12.53
C LYS A 127 2.46 2.14 12.69
N ILE A 128 2.95 2.90 11.74
CA ILE A 128 4.31 3.44 11.67
C ILE A 128 4.27 4.91 12.05
N LEU A 129 5.15 5.30 12.96
CA LEU A 129 5.35 6.69 13.35
C LEU A 129 6.74 7.12 12.86
N LYS A 130 6.78 8.08 11.94
CA LYS A 130 8.04 8.57 11.37
C LYS A 130 8.04 10.08 11.27
N GLU A 131 8.94 10.72 12.03
CA GLU A 131 8.91 12.18 12.19
C GLU A 131 7.52 12.62 12.66
N GLU A 132 6.86 13.53 11.95
CA GLU A 132 5.49 13.98 12.24
C GLU A 132 4.41 13.15 11.52
N ASN A 133 4.81 12.10 10.75
CA ASN A 133 3.88 11.31 9.96
C ASN A 133 3.35 10.10 10.73
N VAL A 134 2.04 9.91 10.67
CA VAL A 134 1.36 8.69 11.09
C VAL A 134 0.92 7.93 9.84
N ILE A 135 1.49 6.74 9.65
CA ILE A 135 1.23 5.91 8.48
C ILE A 135 0.64 4.59 8.98
N ASN A 136 -0.55 4.25 8.50
CA ASN A 136 -1.11 2.91 8.69
C ASN A 136 -1.00 2.16 7.36
N ILE A 137 -0.45 0.97 7.38
CA ILE A 137 -0.34 0.10 6.21
C ILE A 137 -1.14 -1.16 6.48
N PHE A 138 -1.92 -1.59 5.49
CA PHE A 138 -2.83 -2.71 5.59
C PHE A 138 -2.46 -3.81 4.61
N PHE A 139 -2.41 -5.04 5.13
CA PHE A 139 -2.21 -6.25 4.34
C PHE A 139 -3.43 -7.18 4.51
N ASP A 140 -3.73 -7.94 3.49
CA ASP A 140 -4.76 -8.98 3.55
C ASP A 140 -4.29 -10.13 4.47
N ASN A 141 -5.17 -10.60 5.36
CA ASN A 141 -4.81 -11.66 6.32
C ASN A 141 -4.77 -13.07 5.71
N LYS A 142 -5.16 -13.24 4.43
CA LYS A 142 -5.13 -14.55 3.75
C LYS A 142 -3.93 -14.70 2.83
N ASN A 143 -3.69 -13.69 1.98
CA ASN A 143 -2.65 -13.74 0.96
C ASN A 143 -1.45 -12.82 1.26
N PHE A 144 -1.53 -12.01 2.35
CA PHE A 144 -0.47 -11.12 2.83
C PHE A 144 -0.03 -10.05 1.82
N ASN A 145 -0.87 -9.74 0.84
CA ASN A 145 -0.64 -8.67 -0.13
C ASN A 145 -1.03 -7.31 0.46
N LEU A 146 -0.38 -6.26 -0.01
CA LEU A 146 -0.75 -4.89 0.29
C LEU A 146 -2.16 -4.60 -0.23
N ILE A 147 -3.05 -4.09 0.63
CA ILE A 147 -4.43 -3.74 0.28
C ILE A 147 -4.77 -2.29 0.54
N GLY A 148 -3.83 -1.50 1.03
CA GLY A 148 -4.03 -0.08 1.19
C GLY A 148 -3.16 0.55 2.26
N TRP A 149 -3.35 1.84 2.42
CA TRP A 149 -2.69 2.64 3.43
C TRP A 149 -3.55 3.83 3.84
N GLN A 150 -3.21 4.38 4.99
CA GLN A 150 -3.78 5.62 5.51
C GLN A 150 -2.64 6.54 5.93
N THR A 151 -2.74 7.80 5.54
CA THR A 151 -1.80 8.86 5.88
C THR A 151 -2.56 10.13 6.24
N ILE A 152 -1.85 11.08 6.83
CA ILE A 152 -2.31 12.48 6.94
C ILE A 152 -1.47 13.28 5.94
N ASP A 153 -2.12 14.04 5.09
CA ASP A 153 -1.42 14.87 4.10
C ASP A 153 -0.88 16.18 4.70
N VAL A 154 -0.15 16.96 3.92
CA VAL A 154 0.44 18.24 4.35
C VAL A 154 -0.59 19.30 4.78
N TYR A 155 -1.85 19.11 4.43
CA TYR A 155 -2.98 19.96 4.80
C TYR A 155 -3.77 19.40 5.99
N GLN A 156 -3.24 18.39 6.70
CA GLN A 156 -3.89 17.68 7.80
C GLN A 156 -5.15 16.92 7.41
N ASN A 157 -5.32 16.60 6.13
CA ASN A 157 -6.42 15.77 5.67
C ASN A 157 -6.11 14.30 5.86
N LEU A 158 -7.08 13.57 6.40
CA LEU A 158 -7.03 12.11 6.45
C LEU A 158 -7.21 11.56 5.03
N ASN A 159 -6.22 10.82 4.56
CA ASN A 159 -6.19 10.19 3.26
C ASN A 159 -6.13 8.67 3.44
N ILE A 160 -7.17 7.98 3.00
CA ILE A 160 -7.27 6.52 3.05
C ILE A 160 -7.32 6.01 1.62
N THR A 161 -6.38 5.16 1.25
CA THR A 161 -6.32 4.53 -0.07
C THR A 161 -6.53 3.03 0.08
N TYR A 162 -7.58 2.50 -0.55
CA TYR A 162 -7.83 1.07 -0.70
C TYR A 162 -7.40 0.63 -2.09
N ILE A 163 -6.74 -0.51 -2.18
CA ILE A 163 -6.30 -1.09 -3.44
C ILE A 163 -6.96 -2.44 -3.68
N HIS A 164 -7.27 -2.72 -4.94
CA HIS A 164 -7.86 -3.97 -5.38
C HIS A 164 -7.41 -4.32 -6.80
N SER A 165 -7.76 -5.50 -7.28
CA SER A 165 -7.35 -5.99 -8.61
C SER A 165 -5.83 -5.97 -8.80
N LEU A 166 -5.09 -6.29 -7.73
CA LEU A 166 -3.63 -6.25 -7.68
C LEU A 166 -3.02 -7.26 -8.66
N LYS A 167 -2.06 -6.78 -9.45
CA LYS A 167 -1.14 -7.59 -10.26
C LYS A 167 0.28 -7.24 -9.88
N ILE A 168 1.14 -8.22 -9.73
CA ILE A 168 2.56 -8.03 -9.36
C ILE A 168 3.47 -8.39 -10.52
N ASN A 169 4.62 -7.69 -10.58
CA ASN A 169 5.72 -7.95 -11.51
C ASN A 169 5.30 -7.96 -12.98
N GLN A 170 4.47 -6.96 -13.36
CA GLN A 170 4.06 -6.78 -14.75
C GLN A 170 5.18 -6.11 -15.57
N ILE A 171 5.16 -6.35 -16.88
CA ILE A 171 6.05 -5.62 -17.81
C ILE A 171 5.54 -4.17 -17.90
N LEU A 172 6.40 -3.22 -17.56
CA LEU A 172 6.08 -1.79 -17.57
C LEU A 172 6.62 -1.10 -18.82
N GLU A 173 5.90 -0.09 -19.30
CA GLU A 173 6.36 0.76 -20.39
C GLU A 173 7.54 1.64 -19.93
N ARG A 174 8.52 1.85 -20.80
CA ARG A 174 9.76 2.57 -20.49
C ARG A 174 9.54 3.98 -19.91
N ASN A 175 8.49 4.67 -20.32
CA ASN A 175 8.23 6.07 -19.99
C ASN A 175 7.12 6.28 -18.93
N THR A 176 6.66 5.23 -18.27
CA THR A 176 5.55 5.27 -17.31
C THR A 176 5.75 6.34 -16.21
N PHE A 177 6.97 6.54 -15.74
CA PHE A 177 7.27 7.43 -14.61
C PHE A 177 7.93 8.75 -15.02
N VAL A 178 7.78 9.15 -16.29
CA VAL A 178 8.26 10.46 -16.77
C VAL A 178 7.35 11.55 -16.22
N LEU A 179 7.95 12.55 -15.55
CA LEU A 179 7.19 13.67 -15.00
C LEU A 179 6.55 14.49 -16.13
N PRO A 180 5.25 14.81 -16.04
CA PRO A 180 4.58 15.66 -17.00
C PRO A 180 5.16 17.08 -16.93
N LYS A 181 5.27 17.74 -18.08
CA LYS A 181 5.67 19.14 -18.13
C LYS A 181 4.53 20.06 -17.67
N GLN A 182 4.90 21.16 -17.04
CA GLN A 182 3.99 22.28 -16.81
C GLN A 182 3.70 22.93 -18.18
N ASN A 183 2.45 23.09 -18.54
CA ASN A 183 2.03 23.78 -19.78
C ASN A 183 2.00 25.28 -19.53
#